data_038dfa7a0447a516d29fc79345efe2fb
#
_entry.id   038dfa7a0447a516d29fc79345efe2fb
#
_cell.length_a   1.000
_cell.length_b   1.000
_cell.length_c   1.000
_cell.angle_alpha   90.00
_cell.angle_beta   90.00
_cell.angle_gamma   90.00
#
_symmetry.space_group_name_H-M   'P 1'
#
loop_
_entity.id
_entity.type
_entity.pdbx_description
1 polymer ?
#
loop_
_entity_poly.entity_id
_entity_poly.type
_entity_poly.pdbx_seq_one_letter_code
_entity_poly.pdbx_strand_id
1 'polypeptide(L)'
;MTLQHNLSAATTSFFGNKTKGTILSASLELFNQSGFHAVSTAQIASASDVLEGTLWYHFKAKHDLAKTHLETLEVRLEETLLAPETSDLSAVAERYLRIFDALWDFRYLLRDPLPILQADPDFANRIKHTYESVEQNTTRRLKAACDEGLISLDNVGEKAHAKRSVDNGRYWLANKRIR
;
A
#
# COMPACT_ATOMS: atom_id res chain seq x y z
N MET A 1 20.95 -12.78 7.82
CA MET A 1 19.99 -12.24 8.80
C MET A 1 18.79 -11.78 8.00
N THR A 2 17.78 -12.64 7.84
CA THR A 2 16.59 -12.40 7.04
C THR A 2 15.70 -11.46 7.85
N LEU A 3 15.59 -10.21 7.44
CA LEU A 3 14.57 -9.32 7.98
C LEU A 3 13.21 -9.91 7.60
N GLN A 4 12.58 -10.60 8.53
CA GLN A 4 11.16 -10.91 8.44
C GLN A 4 10.42 -9.58 8.52
N HIS A 5 10.07 -9.02 7.36
CA HIS A 5 9.20 -7.88 7.30
C HIS A 5 7.76 -8.37 7.51
N ASN A 6 7.39 -8.54 8.75
CA ASN A 6 6.01 -8.75 9.13
C ASN A 6 5.19 -7.52 8.69
N LEU A 7 3.93 -7.77 8.30
CA LEU A 7 2.97 -6.70 8.03
C LEU A 7 2.82 -5.82 9.28
N SER A 8 2.50 -4.55 9.08
CA SER A 8 2.21 -3.65 10.20
C SER A 8 1.02 -4.18 11.02
N ALA A 9 1.00 -3.88 12.31
CA ALA A 9 -0.11 -4.23 13.19
C ALA A 9 -1.45 -3.66 12.65
N ALA A 10 -1.42 -2.50 12.01
CA ALA A 10 -2.59 -1.88 11.39
C ALA A 10 -3.16 -2.73 10.26
N THR A 11 -2.33 -3.25 9.33
CA THR A 11 -2.79 -4.11 8.24
C THR A 11 -3.30 -5.44 8.78
N THR A 12 -2.59 -6.06 9.71
CA THR A 12 -3.01 -7.32 10.33
C THR A 12 -4.35 -7.16 11.05
N SER A 13 -4.52 -6.07 11.79
CA SER A 13 -5.78 -5.74 12.47
C SER A 13 -6.93 -5.52 11.48
N PHE A 14 -6.66 -4.87 10.36
CA PHE A 14 -7.66 -4.61 9.31
C PHE A 14 -8.19 -5.90 8.70
N PHE A 15 -7.33 -6.85 8.40
CA PHE A 15 -7.75 -8.16 7.87
C PHE A 15 -8.50 -9.00 8.91
N GLY A 16 -8.16 -8.84 10.21
CA GLY A 16 -8.73 -9.62 11.30
C GLY A 16 -8.25 -11.06 11.33
N ASN A 17 -8.75 -11.81 12.32
CA ASN A 17 -8.29 -13.18 12.62
C ASN A 17 -9.17 -14.28 12.01
N LYS A 18 -10.18 -13.95 11.20
CA LYS A 18 -11.03 -14.94 10.53
C LYS A 18 -10.27 -15.55 9.35
N THR A 19 -10.67 -16.73 8.91
CA THR A 19 -10.05 -17.48 7.79
C THR A 19 -9.76 -16.60 6.57
N LYS A 20 -10.69 -15.73 6.18
CA LYS A 20 -10.49 -14.80 5.06
C LYS A 20 -9.33 -13.84 5.33
N GLY A 21 -9.23 -13.30 6.55
CA GLY A 21 -8.16 -12.40 6.95
C GLY A 21 -6.79 -13.08 7.02
N THR A 22 -6.75 -14.32 7.50
CA THR A 22 -5.52 -15.13 7.53
C THR A 22 -5.00 -15.39 6.12
N ILE A 23 -5.89 -15.73 5.17
CA ILE A 23 -5.54 -15.91 3.75
C ILE A 23 -5.00 -14.60 3.16
N LEU A 24 -5.63 -13.46 3.44
CA LEU A 24 -5.17 -12.15 2.96
C LEU A 24 -3.78 -11.80 3.53
N SER A 25 -3.55 -11.98 4.82
CA SER A 25 -2.25 -11.71 5.43
C SER A 25 -1.15 -12.58 4.83
N ALA A 26 -1.37 -13.88 4.74
CA ALA A 26 -0.38 -14.82 4.18
C ALA A 26 -0.10 -14.55 2.70
N SER A 27 -1.13 -14.28 1.90
CA SER A 27 -0.95 -13.94 0.48
C SER A 27 -0.20 -12.63 0.29
N LEU A 28 -0.47 -11.61 1.11
CA LEU A 28 0.21 -10.33 1.06
C LEU A 28 1.71 -10.47 1.38
N GLU A 29 2.05 -11.24 2.43
CA GLU A 29 3.44 -11.53 2.76
C GLU A 29 4.16 -12.26 1.64
N LEU A 30 3.57 -13.32 1.10
CA LEU A 30 4.15 -14.09 0.00
C LEU A 30 4.34 -13.24 -1.27
N PHE A 31 3.34 -12.43 -1.64
CA PHE A 31 3.45 -11.54 -2.80
C PHE A 31 4.53 -10.47 -2.60
N ASN A 32 4.66 -9.94 -1.38
CA ASN A 32 5.72 -8.99 -1.05
C ASN A 32 7.13 -9.59 -1.13
N GLN A 33 7.28 -10.87 -0.77
CA GLN A 33 8.55 -11.59 -0.78
C GLN A 33 8.96 -12.05 -2.18
N SER A 34 8.04 -12.70 -2.87
CA SER A 34 8.34 -13.46 -4.10
C SER A 34 7.75 -12.85 -5.37
N GLY A 35 6.86 -11.85 -5.24
CA GLY A 35 6.09 -11.30 -6.36
C GLY A 35 4.82 -12.11 -6.65
N PHE A 36 3.85 -11.45 -7.28
CA PHE A 36 2.53 -12.03 -7.53
C PHE A 36 2.59 -13.29 -8.41
N HIS A 37 3.41 -13.31 -9.45
CA HIS A 37 3.48 -14.44 -10.39
C HIS A 37 4.07 -15.71 -9.77
N ALA A 38 5.12 -15.58 -8.98
CA ALA A 38 5.87 -16.71 -8.45
C ALA A 38 5.12 -17.49 -7.35
N VAL A 39 4.05 -16.92 -6.80
CA VAL A 39 3.30 -17.52 -5.69
C VAL A 39 2.10 -18.30 -6.23
N SER A 40 1.99 -19.58 -5.87
CA SER A 40 0.84 -20.43 -6.18
C SER A 40 -0.24 -20.34 -5.09
N THR A 41 -1.48 -20.73 -5.46
CA THR A 41 -2.58 -20.84 -4.48
C THR A 41 -2.35 -21.91 -3.44
N ALA A 42 -1.68 -22.99 -3.80
CA ALA A 42 -1.27 -24.03 -2.86
C ALA A 42 -0.30 -23.51 -1.79
N GLN A 43 0.66 -22.66 -2.17
CA GLN A 43 1.54 -21.99 -1.21
C GLN A 43 0.79 -21.05 -0.26
N ILE A 44 -0.18 -20.30 -0.79
CA ILE A 44 -1.02 -19.41 0.03
C ILE A 44 -1.85 -20.24 1.02
N ALA A 45 -2.51 -21.29 0.55
CA ALA A 45 -3.32 -22.17 1.39
C ALA A 45 -2.48 -22.79 2.52
N SER A 46 -1.29 -23.31 2.18
CA SER A 46 -0.32 -23.86 3.16
C SER A 46 0.13 -22.80 4.18
N ALA A 47 0.48 -21.60 3.73
CA ALA A 47 0.92 -20.50 4.61
C ALA A 47 -0.21 -19.97 5.52
N SER A 48 -1.46 -20.13 5.09
CA SER A 48 -2.66 -19.73 5.85
C SER A 48 -3.20 -20.84 6.77
N ASP A 49 -2.59 -22.02 6.75
CA ASP A 49 -3.05 -23.21 7.44
C ASP A 49 -4.50 -23.59 7.07
N VAL A 50 -4.83 -23.54 5.77
CA VAL A 50 -6.14 -23.91 5.25
C VAL A 50 -6.01 -24.87 4.07
N LEU A 51 -7.08 -25.61 3.77
CA LEU A 51 -7.18 -26.40 2.54
C LEU A 51 -7.35 -25.49 1.33
N GLU A 52 -6.82 -25.87 0.16
CA GLU A 52 -7.03 -25.10 -1.08
C GLU A 52 -8.52 -24.90 -1.40
N GLY A 53 -9.37 -25.89 -1.11
CA GLY A 53 -10.82 -25.74 -1.26
C GLY A 53 -11.41 -24.61 -0.42
N THR A 54 -10.87 -24.36 0.78
CA THR A 54 -11.25 -23.25 1.63
C THR A 54 -10.80 -21.92 1.04
N LEU A 55 -9.60 -21.86 0.49
CA LEU A 55 -9.11 -20.68 -0.23
C LEU A 55 -10.04 -20.35 -1.39
N TRP A 56 -10.38 -21.34 -2.23
CA TRP A 56 -11.28 -21.17 -3.39
C TRP A 56 -12.73 -20.86 -3.00
N TYR A 57 -13.13 -21.23 -1.82
CA TYR A 57 -14.44 -20.80 -1.29
C TYR A 57 -14.48 -19.28 -1.07
N HIS A 58 -13.41 -18.72 -0.51
CA HIS A 58 -13.33 -17.29 -0.20
C HIS A 58 -12.91 -16.42 -1.40
N PHE A 59 -12.05 -16.94 -2.26
CA PHE A 59 -11.47 -16.21 -3.40
C PHE A 59 -11.50 -17.09 -4.63
N LYS A 60 -12.23 -16.68 -5.69
CA LYS A 60 -12.42 -17.50 -6.89
C LYS A 60 -11.20 -17.53 -7.81
N ALA A 61 -10.34 -16.51 -7.68
CA ALA A 61 -9.10 -16.44 -8.44
C ALA A 61 -8.01 -15.74 -7.62
N LYS A 62 -6.74 -15.95 -7.98
CA LYS A 62 -5.61 -15.30 -7.31
C LYS A 62 -5.64 -13.77 -7.41
N HIS A 63 -6.19 -13.24 -8.52
CA HIS A 63 -6.35 -11.79 -8.67
C HIS A 63 -7.40 -11.18 -7.73
N ASP A 64 -8.36 -11.96 -7.21
CA ASP A 64 -9.33 -11.48 -6.20
C ASP A 64 -8.62 -11.10 -4.89
N LEU A 65 -7.55 -11.82 -4.54
CA LEU A 65 -6.68 -11.47 -3.43
C LEU A 65 -6.03 -10.11 -3.66
N ALA A 66 -5.45 -9.91 -4.84
CA ALA A 66 -4.80 -8.65 -5.19
C ALA A 66 -5.78 -7.48 -5.23
N LYS A 67 -7.00 -7.71 -5.73
CA LYS A 67 -8.09 -6.72 -5.70
C LYS A 67 -8.44 -6.33 -4.27
N THR A 68 -8.62 -7.31 -3.38
CA THR A 68 -8.92 -7.03 -1.96
C THR A 68 -7.76 -6.33 -1.27
N HIS A 69 -6.50 -6.64 -1.62
CA HIS A 69 -5.34 -5.92 -1.10
C HIS A 69 -5.36 -4.45 -1.54
N LEU A 70 -5.68 -4.16 -2.81
CA LEU A 70 -5.78 -2.78 -3.29
C LEU A 70 -6.92 -2.03 -2.59
N GLU A 71 -8.10 -2.65 -2.45
CA GLU A 71 -9.23 -2.07 -1.72
C GLU A 71 -8.85 -1.72 -0.28
N THR A 72 -8.09 -2.60 0.38
CA THR A 72 -7.59 -2.36 1.74
C THR A 72 -6.59 -1.21 1.78
N LEU A 73 -5.66 -1.15 0.82
CA LEU A 73 -4.72 -0.04 0.71
C LEU A 73 -5.45 1.30 0.50
N GLU A 74 -6.45 1.33 -0.39
CA GLU A 74 -7.26 2.52 -0.67
C GLU A 74 -7.94 3.03 0.60
N VAL A 75 -8.62 2.16 1.35
CA VAL A 75 -9.27 2.53 2.62
C VAL A 75 -8.27 3.08 3.64
N ARG A 76 -7.14 2.41 3.82
CA ARG A 76 -6.09 2.87 4.77
C ARG A 76 -5.51 4.22 4.39
N LEU A 77 -5.30 4.47 3.10
CA LEU A 77 -4.85 5.77 2.62
C LEU A 77 -5.93 6.83 2.82
N GLU A 78 -7.19 6.52 2.48
CA GLU A 78 -8.30 7.43 2.63
C GLU A 78 -8.51 7.85 4.09
N GLU A 79 -8.53 6.93 5.04
CA GLU A 79 -8.60 7.21 6.48
C GLU A 79 -7.50 8.17 6.93
N THR A 80 -6.28 7.98 6.42
CA THR A 80 -5.13 8.83 6.76
C THR A 80 -5.21 10.19 6.07
N LEU A 81 -5.69 10.24 4.83
CA LEU A 81 -5.78 11.45 4.02
C LEU A 81 -6.95 12.35 4.44
N LEU A 82 -8.06 11.76 4.93
CA LEU A 82 -9.23 12.50 5.42
C LEU A 82 -9.10 12.95 6.88
N ALA A 83 -8.05 12.52 7.59
CA ALA A 83 -7.81 12.96 8.96
C ALA A 83 -7.71 14.51 9.02
N PRO A 84 -8.26 15.16 10.06
CA PRO A 84 -8.27 16.62 10.19
C PRO A 84 -6.88 17.22 9.99
N GLU A 85 -6.84 18.43 9.43
CA GLU A 85 -5.60 19.18 9.31
C GLU A 85 -5.15 19.66 10.70
N THR A 86 -3.84 19.71 10.87
CA THR A 86 -3.23 20.10 12.14
C THR A 86 -1.92 20.81 11.85
N SER A 87 -1.61 21.84 12.64
CA SER A 87 -0.32 22.52 12.69
C SER A 87 0.67 21.83 13.63
N ASP A 88 0.26 20.77 14.35
CA ASP A 88 1.17 19.96 15.14
C ASP A 88 2.09 19.15 14.24
N LEU A 89 3.36 19.50 14.20
CA LEU A 89 4.38 18.83 13.39
C LEU A 89 4.53 17.34 13.72
N SER A 90 4.29 16.95 14.98
CA SER A 90 4.34 15.54 15.39
C SER A 90 3.21 14.76 14.72
N ALA A 91 1.98 15.27 14.76
CA ALA A 91 0.83 14.66 14.11
C ALA A 91 0.98 14.63 12.58
N VAL A 92 1.61 15.65 11.99
CA VAL A 92 1.96 15.67 10.56
C VAL A 92 2.95 14.54 10.23
N ALA A 93 4.03 14.42 11.02
CA ALA A 93 5.03 13.38 10.82
C ALA A 93 4.44 11.96 10.96
N GLU A 94 3.64 11.72 12.01
CA GLU A 94 2.94 10.44 12.19
C GLU A 94 2.03 10.09 11.03
N ARG A 95 1.36 11.07 10.43
CA ARG A 95 0.52 10.86 9.25
C ARG A 95 1.33 10.39 8.06
N TYR A 96 2.48 11.02 7.79
CA TYR A 96 3.36 10.57 6.72
C TYR A 96 3.89 9.17 6.96
N LEU A 97 4.24 8.83 8.19
CA LEU A 97 4.66 7.48 8.56
C LEU A 97 3.54 6.46 8.30
N ARG A 98 2.28 6.76 8.64
CA ARG A 98 1.14 5.87 8.36
C ARG A 98 0.91 5.67 6.86
N ILE A 99 1.05 6.71 6.03
CA ILE A 99 0.98 6.58 4.58
C ILE A 99 2.10 5.67 4.09
N PHE A 100 3.33 5.90 4.57
CA PHE A 100 4.49 5.11 4.19
C PHE A 100 4.35 3.63 4.60
N ASP A 101 3.87 3.36 5.81
CA ASP A 101 3.61 2.00 6.28
C ASP A 101 2.55 1.30 5.43
N ALA A 102 1.46 2.01 5.08
CA ALA A 102 0.45 1.45 4.20
C ALA A 102 1.03 1.09 2.83
N LEU A 103 1.76 2.01 2.20
CA LEU A 103 2.41 1.75 0.90
C LEU A 103 3.44 0.63 0.98
N TRP A 104 4.17 0.52 2.09
CA TRP A 104 5.16 -0.53 2.31
C TRP A 104 4.54 -1.91 2.50
N ASP A 105 3.44 -2.00 3.24
CA ASP A 105 2.71 -3.25 3.44
C ASP A 105 2.19 -3.83 2.12
N PHE A 106 1.77 -2.97 1.20
CA PHE A 106 1.23 -3.39 -0.11
C PHE A 106 2.21 -3.17 -1.27
N ARG A 107 3.52 -3.14 -1.00
CA ARG A 107 4.57 -2.77 -1.97
C ARG A 107 4.62 -3.63 -3.22
N TYR A 108 4.16 -4.88 -3.19
CA TYR A 108 4.13 -5.72 -4.39
C TYR A 108 3.22 -5.15 -5.48
N LEU A 109 2.08 -4.53 -5.10
CA LEU A 109 1.16 -3.85 -6.02
C LEU A 109 1.85 -2.69 -6.76
N LEU A 110 2.81 -2.05 -6.09
CA LEU A 110 3.51 -0.86 -6.58
C LEU A 110 4.77 -1.21 -7.38
N ARG A 111 5.36 -2.38 -7.10
CA ARG A 111 6.61 -2.84 -7.74
C ARG A 111 6.40 -3.48 -9.09
N ASP A 112 5.37 -4.30 -9.22
CA ASP A 112 5.05 -5.04 -10.45
C ASP A 112 3.53 -5.18 -10.62
N PRO A 113 2.84 -4.15 -11.08
CA PRO A 113 1.40 -4.18 -11.29
C PRO A 113 1.01 -4.91 -12.59
N LEU A 114 1.94 -5.09 -13.56
CA LEU A 114 1.62 -5.57 -14.91
C LEU A 114 0.83 -6.89 -14.94
N PRO A 115 1.16 -7.91 -14.13
CA PRO A 115 0.42 -9.16 -14.15
C PRO A 115 -1.03 -9.03 -13.71
N ILE A 116 -1.26 -8.11 -12.78
CA ILE A 116 -2.60 -7.86 -12.23
C ILE A 116 -3.40 -7.01 -13.21
N LEU A 117 -2.75 -6.04 -13.86
CA LEU A 117 -3.35 -5.18 -14.88
C LEU A 117 -3.83 -5.96 -16.10
N GLN A 118 -3.15 -7.05 -16.46
CA GLN A 118 -3.56 -7.93 -17.55
C GLN A 118 -4.78 -8.76 -17.19
N ALA A 119 -4.94 -9.12 -15.92
CA ALA A 119 -6.07 -9.90 -15.42
C ALA A 119 -7.32 -9.04 -15.16
N ASP A 120 -7.12 -7.79 -14.77
CA ASP A 120 -8.19 -6.83 -14.46
C ASP A 120 -7.82 -5.42 -14.97
N PRO A 121 -8.32 -5.01 -16.15
CA PRO A 121 -8.05 -3.68 -16.70
C PRO A 121 -8.51 -2.51 -15.80
N ASP A 122 -9.54 -2.71 -14.99
CA ASP A 122 -10.04 -1.69 -14.06
C ASP A 122 -9.05 -1.44 -12.90
N PHE A 123 -8.26 -2.45 -12.57
CA PHE A 123 -7.20 -2.34 -11.57
C PHE A 123 -6.17 -1.23 -11.91
N ALA A 124 -5.88 -1.03 -13.21
CA ALA A 124 -5.00 0.06 -13.66
C ALA A 124 -5.54 1.44 -13.29
N ASN A 125 -6.83 1.65 -13.53
CA ASN A 125 -7.49 2.90 -13.24
C ASN A 125 -7.53 3.16 -11.72
N ARG A 126 -7.79 2.13 -10.93
CA ARG A 126 -7.82 2.22 -9.46
C ARG A 126 -6.45 2.56 -8.89
N ILE A 127 -5.38 1.87 -9.30
CA ILE A 127 -4.02 2.22 -8.88
C ILE A 127 -3.66 3.66 -9.27
N LYS A 128 -3.96 4.06 -10.50
CA LYS A 128 -3.73 5.42 -10.97
C LYS A 128 -4.46 6.44 -10.09
N HIS A 129 -5.74 6.21 -9.82
CA HIS A 129 -6.56 7.07 -8.97
C HIS A 129 -5.98 7.17 -7.53
N THR A 130 -5.55 6.05 -6.96
CA THR A 130 -4.90 6.03 -5.64
C THR A 130 -3.65 6.91 -5.61
N TYR A 131 -2.79 6.83 -6.63
CA TYR A 131 -1.61 7.70 -6.74
C TYR A 131 -1.97 9.17 -6.87
N GLU A 132 -2.92 9.50 -7.75
CA GLU A 132 -3.38 10.87 -7.96
C GLU A 132 -3.96 11.47 -6.67
N SER A 133 -4.73 10.68 -5.92
CA SER A 133 -5.29 11.10 -4.63
C SER A 133 -4.20 11.39 -3.59
N VAL A 134 -3.18 10.54 -3.49
CA VAL A 134 -2.04 10.77 -2.59
C VAL A 134 -1.26 12.02 -2.99
N GLU A 135 -0.98 12.21 -4.29
CA GLU A 135 -0.25 13.39 -4.80
C GLU A 135 -1.03 14.68 -4.53
N GLN A 136 -2.33 14.71 -4.85
CA GLN A 136 -3.19 15.88 -4.65
C GLN A 136 -3.29 16.24 -3.16
N ASN A 137 -3.51 15.26 -2.31
CA ASN A 137 -3.62 15.50 -0.88
C ASN A 137 -2.30 15.97 -0.27
N THR A 138 -1.17 15.37 -0.67
CA THR A 138 0.16 15.80 -0.24
C THR A 138 0.44 17.24 -0.69
N THR A 139 0.10 17.59 -1.94
CA THR A 139 0.24 18.97 -2.46
C THR A 139 -0.55 19.97 -1.65
N ARG A 140 -1.83 19.68 -1.39
CA ARG A 140 -2.70 20.56 -0.59
C ARG A 140 -2.14 20.81 0.81
N ARG A 141 -1.65 19.77 1.46
CA ARG A 141 -1.10 19.88 2.83
C ARG A 141 0.23 20.61 2.88
N LEU A 142 1.11 20.36 1.92
CA LEU A 142 2.36 21.11 1.82
C LEU A 142 2.09 22.59 1.62
N LYS A 143 1.11 22.93 0.78
CA LYS A 143 0.69 24.31 0.58
C LYS A 143 0.17 24.93 1.88
N ALA A 144 -0.73 24.27 2.59
CA ALA A 144 -1.25 24.75 3.86
C ALA A 144 -0.11 24.98 4.88
N ALA A 145 0.84 24.06 5.00
CA ALA A 145 1.99 24.21 5.89
C ALA A 145 2.92 25.37 5.50
N CYS A 146 3.05 25.68 4.19
CA CYS A 146 3.77 26.87 3.72
C CYS A 146 2.99 28.15 4.06
N ASP A 147 1.70 28.17 3.82
CA ASP A 147 0.82 29.35 4.08
C ASP A 147 0.79 29.69 5.58
N GLU A 148 0.89 28.68 6.46
CA GLU A 148 1.01 28.82 7.92
C GLU A 148 2.43 29.13 8.40
N GLY A 149 3.43 29.15 7.51
CA GLY A 149 4.84 29.42 7.85
C GLY A 149 5.54 28.30 8.62
N LEU A 150 4.96 27.09 8.65
CA LEU A 150 5.54 25.92 9.33
C LEU A 150 6.74 25.35 8.57
N ILE A 151 6.71 25.45 7.24
CA ILE A 151 7.79 25.02 6.34
C ILE A 151 8.03 26.08 5.29
N SER A 152 9.26 26.13 4.75
CA SER A 152 9.59 26.92 3.57
C SER A 152 10.10 25.99 2.50
N LEU A 153 9.49 26.04 1.31
CA LEU A 153 9.91 25.26 0.16
C LEU A 153 10.75 26.14 -0.77
N ASP A 154 11.68 25.52 -1.47
CA ASP A 154 12.47 26.18 -2.50
C ASP A 154 11.61 26.60 -3.72
N ASN A 155 12.23 27.24 -4.71
CA ASN A 155 11.58 27.74 -5.93
C ASN A 155 10.91 26.68 -6.81
N VAL A 156 10.90 25.42 -6.39
CA VAL A 156 10.33 24.31 -7.17
C VAL A 156 8.82 24.15 -6.93
N GLY A 157 8.32 24.76 -5.84
CA GLY A 157 6.89 24.79 -5.50
C GLY A 157 6.33 23.47 -4.95
N GLU A 158 5.21 23.58 -4.25
CA GLU A 158 4.59 22.50 -3.46
C GLU A 158 4.23 21.27 -4.31
N LYS A 159 3.72 21.50 -5.53
CA LYS A 159 3.32 20.41 -6.43
C LYS A 159 4.52 19.55 -6.87
N ALA A 160 5.66 20.18 -7.16
CA ALA A 160 6.85 19.45 -7.55
C ALA A 160 7.48 18.71 -6.36
N HIS A 161 7.41 19.26 -5.14
CA HIS A 161 7.83 18.57 -3.92
C HIS A 161 6.92 17.37 -3.61
N ALA A 162 5.60 17.53 -3.71
CA ALA A 162 4.66 16.44 -3.53
C ALA A 162 4.90 15.31 -4.54
N LYS A 163 5.04 15.66 -5.83
CA LYS A 163 5.36 14.69 -6.87
C LYS A 163 6.68 13.96 -6.60
N ARG A 164 7.75 14.68 -6.24
CA ARG A 164 9.04 14.06 -5.88
C ARG A 164 8.92 13.12 -4.69
N SER A 165 8.14 13.47 -3.68
CA SER A 165 7.94 12.61 -2.50
C SER A 165 7.27 11.30 -2.90
N VAL A 166 6.24 11.35 -3.73
CA VAL A 166 5.55 10.16 -4.27
C VAL A 166 6.48 9.36 -5.17
N ASP A 167 7.18 10.01 -6.11
CA ASP A 167 8.09 9.35 -7.04
C ASP A 167 9.30 8.73 -6.32
N ASN A 168 9.86 9.40 -5.31
CA ASN A 168 10.92 8.85 -4.46
C ASN A 168 10.45 7.61 -3.68
N GLY A 169 9.24 7.65 -3.15
CA GLY A 169 8.62 6.48 -2.51
C GLY A 169 8.51 5.30 -3.48
N ARG A 170 8.01 5.54 -4.70
CA ARG A 170 7.91 4.54 -5.77
C ARG A 170 9.28 4.00 -6.17
N TYR A 171 10.25 4.89 -6.42
CA TYR A 171 11.61 4.51 -6.77
C TYR A 171 12.25 3.66 -5.69
N TRP A 172 12.11 4.04 -4.43
CA TRP A 172 12.63 3.29 -3.29
C TRP A 172 11.98 1.92 -3.17
N LEU A 173 10.65 1.83 -3.31
CA LEU A 173 9.91 0.57 -3.30
C LEU A 173 10.32 -0.35 -4.46
N ALA A 174 10.54 0.21 -5.65
CA ALA A 174 10.93 -0.54 -6.84
C ALA A 174 12.37 -1.06 -6.78
N ASN A 175 13.29 -0.28 -6.18
CA ASN A 175 14.74 -0.55 -6.25
C ASN A 175 15.31 -1.20 -4.99
N LYS A 176 14.56 -1.27 -3.89
CA LYS A 176 14.99 -2.01 -2.72
C LYS A 176 14.88 -3.52 -2.97
N ARG A 177 15.77 -4.04 -3.83
CA ARG A 177 16.08 -5.47 -3.84
C ARG A 177 16.70 -5.78 -2.50
N ILE A 178 16.02 -6.57 -1.69
CA ILE A 178 16.55 -7.11 -0.45
C ILE A 178 17.75 -7.97 -0.86
N ARG A 179 18.96 -7.54 -0.49
CA ARG A 179 20.16 -8.37 -0.54
C ARG A 179 20.12 -9.34 0.62
#